data_6ea29c0a5dffedfd17f0ffb8efde26e2
#
_entry.id   6ea29c0a5dffedfd17f0ffb8efde26e2
#
_cell.length_a   1.000
_cell.length_b   1.000
_cell.length_c   1.000
_cell.angle_alpha   90.00
_cell.angle_beta   90.00
_cell.angle_gamma   90.00
#
_symmetry.space_group_name_H-M   'P 1'
#
loop_
_entity.id
_entity.type
_entity.pdbx_description
1 polymer ?
#
loop_
_entity_poly.entity_id
_entity_poly.type
_entity_poly.pdbx_seq_one_letter_code
_entity_poly.pdbx_strand_id
1 'polypeptide(L)'
;MLSLGFFLIGLTWILHLGYFTFLGQSYNRSNLNIVYPISRGFGLLLVQILSILILKESITLAAVLGSSIIILGILGVGFLEISQIFISLRKTKKIIDRGILLTLLTGLTIACYSLIDKKGSYEVDPFLYVFFVQTASIGVL
;
A
#
# COMPACT_ATOMS: atom_id res chain seq x y z
N MET A 1 -27.21 5.67 3.18
CA MET A 1 -26.22 4.88 3.90
C MET A 1 -25.82 3.63 3.13
N LEU A 2 -26.66 2.65 2.85
CA LEU A 2 -26.31 1.44 2.08
C LEU A 2 -25.71 1.72 0.69
N SER A 3 -26.22 2.71 -0.05
CA SER A 3 -25.70 3.08 -1.37
C SER A 3 -24.26 3.61 -1.35
N LEU A 4 -23.87 4.35 -0.32
CA LEU A 4 -22.52 4.85 -0.13
C LEU A 4 -21.54 3.70 0.18
N GLY A 5 -21.95 2.74 1.02
CA GLY A 5 -21.14 1.57 1.33
C GLY A 5 -20.83 0.72 0.09
N PHE A 6 -21.84 0.44 -0.74
CA PHE A 6 -21.62 -0.29 -2.00
C PHE A 6 -20.75 0.49 -3.00
N PHE A 7 -20.89 1.81 -3.06
CA PHE A 7 -19.98 2.65 -3.86
C PHE A 7 -18.54 2.55 -3.39
N LEU A 8 -18.30 2.59 -2.06
CA LEU A 8 -16.95 2.46 -1.48
C LEU A 8 -16.37 1.08 -1.76
N ILE A 9 -17.17 -0.01 -1.66
CA ILE A 9 -16.74 -1.37 -2.03
C ILE A 9 -16.29 -1.42 -3.49
N GLY A 10 -17.06 -0.86 -4.42
CA GLY A 10 -16.71 -0.80 -5.83
C GLY A 10 -15.42 -0.01 -6.09
N LEU A 11 -15.24 1.11 -5.39
CA LEU A 11 -14.03 1.93 -5.49
C LEU A 11 -12.78 1.19 -4.95
N THR A 12 -12.91 0.53 -3.81
CA THR A 12 -11.86 -0.33 -3.25
C THR A 12 -11.48 -1.44 -4.24
N TRP A 13 -12.46 -2.03 -4.90
CA TRP A 13 -12.24 -3.07 -5.89
C TRP A 13 -11.39 -2.58 -7.07
N ILE A 14 -11.71 -1.42 -7.63
CA ILE A 14 -10.92 -0.79 -8.70
C ILE A 14 -9.47 -0.53 -8.23
N LEU A 15 -9.30 -0.08 -7.00
CA LEU A 15 -7.96 0.14 -6.42
C LEU A 15 -7.19 -1.16 -6.21
N HIS A 16 -7.85 -2.26 -5.84
CA HIS A 16 -7.22 -3.58 -5.76
C HIS A 16 -6.76 -4.09 -7.14
N LEU A 17 -7.55 -3.86 -8.20
CA LEU A 17 -7.11 -4.13 -9.58
C LEU A 17 -5.84 -3.36 -9.93
N GLY A 18 -5.81 -2.06 -9.63
CA GLY A 18 -4.62 -1.22 -9.79
C GLY A 18 -3.44 -1.74 -8.98
N TYR A 19 -3.66 -2.12 -7.72
CA TYR A 19 -2.66 -2.71 -6.85
C TYR A 19 -2.03 -3.97 -7.46
N PHE A 20 -2.83 -4.97 -7.86
CA PHE A 20 -2.32 -6.20 -8.46
C PHE A 20 -1.60 -5.95 -9.78
N THR A 21 -2.10 -5.03 -10.60
CA THR A 21 -1.47 -4.66 -11.87
C THR A 21 -0.10 -4.03 -11.66
N PHE A 22 0.01 -3.03 -10.77
CA PHE A 22 1.28 -2.37 -10.47
C PHE A 22 2.26 -3.30 -9.77
N LEU A 23 1.79 -4.12 -8.84
CA LEU A 23 2.60 -5.10 -8.14
C LEU A 23 3.17 -6.14 -9.10
N GLY A 24 2.34 -6.74 -9.96
CA GLY A 24 2.79 -7.70 -10.97
C GLY A 24 3.80 -7.11 -11.95
N GLN A 25 3.57 -5.88 -12.42
CA GLN A 25 4.53 -5.19 -13.29
C GLN A 25 5.83 -4.84 -12.55
N SER A 26 5.76 -4.53 -11.26
CA SER A 26 6.95 -4.27 -10.44
C SER A 26 7.81 -5.52 -10.30
N TYR A 27 7.19 -6.67 -10.06
CA TYR A 27 7.88 -7.97 -9.95
C TYR A 27 8.55 -8.40 -11.26
N ASN A 28 7.95 -8.07 -12.40
CA ASN A 28 8.54 -8.34 -13.71
C ASN A 28 9.77 -7.45 -14.00
N ARG A 29 9.97 -6.37 -13.27
CA ARG A 29 11.03 -5.37 -13.54
C ARG A 29 12.07 -5.26 -12.44
N SER A 30 11.78 -5.77 -11.26
CA SER A 30 12.63 -5.65 -10.06
C SER A 30 12.52 -6.90 -9.19
N ASN A 31 13.55 -7.15 -8.38
CA ASN A 31 13.57 -8.29 -7.47
C ASN A 31 12.46 -8.20 -6.41
N LEU A 32 11.86 -9.34 -6.11
CA LEU A 32 10.80 -9.50 -5.10
C LEU A 32 11.23 -8.97 -3.73
N ASN A 33 12.47 -9.25 -3.34
CA ASN A 33 13.07 -8.80 -2.09
C ASN A 33 13.16 -7.28 -1.94
N ILE A 34 13.03 -6.55 -3.05
CA ILE A 34 13.06 -5.10 -3.12
C ILE A 34 11.65 -4.52 -3.19
N VAL A 35 10.84 -5.04 -4.12
CA VAL A 35 9.49 -4.54 -4.40
C VAL A 35 8.60 -4.68 -3.18
N TYR A 36 8.62 -5.86 -2.53
CA TYR A 36 7.73 -6.13 -1.40
C TYR A 36 8.01 -5.21 -0.19
N PRO A 37 9.26 -5.10 0.33
CA PRO A 37 9.54 -4.20 1.45
C PRO A 37 9.23 -2.74 1.14
N ILE A 38 9.63 -2.25 -0.04
CA ILE A 38 9.43 -0.84 -0.40
C ILE A 38 7.95 -0.51 -0.55
N SER A 39 7.18 -1.32 -1.27
CA SER A 39 5.74 -1.05 -1.46
C SER A 39 4.96 -1.09 -0.15
N ARG A 40 5.25 -2.04 0.72
CA ARG A 40 4.60 -2.17 2.03
C ARG A 40 5.01 -1.08 3.00
N GLY A 41 6.32 -0.80 3.12
CA GLY A 41 6.82 0.27 3.98
C GLY A 41 6.32 1.64 3.56
N PHE A 42 6.38 1.94 2.27
CA PHE A 42 5.85 3.19 1.72
C PHE A 42 4.33 3.32 1.89
N GLY A 43 3.58 2.23 1.63
CA GLY A 43 2.14 2.20 1.85
C GLY A 43 1.76 2.49 3.30
N LEU A 44 2.41 1.85 4.27
CA LEU A 44 2.18 2.10 5.71
C LEU A 44 2.47 3.54 6.12
N LEU A 45 3.57 4.12 5.64
CA LEU A 45 3.89 5.53 5.89
C LEU A 45 2.81 6.46 5.33
N LEU A 46 2.38 6.22 4.09
CA LEU A 46 1.34 7.02 3.46
C LEU A 46 -0.01 6.89 4.18
N VAL A 47 -0.41 5.68 4.60
CA VAL A 47 -1.65 5.48 5.37
C VAL A 47 -1.66 6.37 6.61
N GLN A 48 -0.56 6.40 7.37
CA GLN A 48 -0.47 7.23 8.57
C GLN A 48 -0.57 8.72 8.26
N ILE A 49 0.20 9.19 7.29
CA ILE A 49 0.19 10.61 6.90
C ILE A 49 -1.21 11.02 6.42
N LEU A 50 -1.81 10.22 5.54
CA LEU A 50 -3.13 10.52 4.97
C LEU A 50 -4.25 10.36 6.00
N SER A 51 -4.12 9.45 6.97
CA SER A 51 -5.07 9.31 8.09
C SER A 51 -5.14 10.58 8.93
N ILE A 52 -3.98 11.19 9.23
CA ILE A 52 -3.94 12.48 9.94
C ILE A 52 -4.55 13.60 9.09
N LEU A 53 -4.14 13.70 7.82
CA LEU A 53 -4.49 14.82 6.96
C LEU A 53 -5.96 14.78 6.51
N ILE A 54 -6.46 13.60 6.16
CA ILE A 54 -7.80 13.44 5.56
C ILE A 54 -8.85 13.11 6.62
N LEU A 55 -8.54 12.16 7.52
CA LEU A 55 -9.48 11.70 8.54
C LEU A 55 -9.38 12.52 9.83
N LYS A 56 -8.38 13.40 9.94
CA LYS A 56 -8.10 14.24 11.13
C LYS A 56 -8.01 13.42 12.41
N GLU A 57 -7.47 12.22 12.33
CA GLU A 57 -7.33 11.33 13.46
C GLU A 57 -6.15 11.72 14.35
N SER A 58 -6.34 11.61 15.65
CA SER A 58 -5.23 11.71 16.60
C SER A 58 -4.43 10.41 16.61
N ILE A 59 -3.14 10.49 16.27
CA ILE A 59 -2.27 9.34 16.36
C ILE A 59 -1.85 9.12 17.80
N THR A 60 -2.05 7.90 18.29
CA THR A 60 -1.53 7.49 19.60
C THR A 60 -0.04 7.19 19.52
N LEU A 61 0.70 7.43 20.61
CA LEU A 61 2.13 7.08 20.68
C LEU A 61 2.36 5.60 20.38
N ALA A 62 1.46 4.72 20.84
CA ALA A 62 1.52 3.29 20.57
C ALA A 62 1.43 2.98 19.06
N ALA A 63 0.58 3.67 18.30
CA ALA A 63 0.47 3.50 16.86
C ALA A 63 1.75 3.93 16.13
N VAL A 64 2.37 5.05 16.55
CA VAL A 64 3.65 5.51 15.99
C VAL A 64 4.76 4.51 16.26
N LEU A 65 4.89 4.03 17.48
CA LEU A 65 5.92 3.06 17.86
C LEU A 65 5.72 1.73 17.11
N GLY A 66 4.49 1.20 17.08
CA GLY A 66 4.18 -0.06 16.38
C GLY A 66 4.49 0.00 14.90
N SER A 67 4.07 1.05 14.21
CA SER A 67 4.36 1.22 12.78
C SER A 67 5.85 1.46 12.50
N SER A 68 6.55 2.19 13.38
CA SER A 68 8.00 2.37 13.24
C SER A 68 8.74 1.04 13.33
N ILE A 69 8.36 0.17 14.26
CA ILE A 69 8.95 -1.18 14.39
C ILE A 69 8.68 -2.01 13.12
N ILE A 70 7.45 -1.96 12.59
CA ILE A 70 7.10 -2.68 11.35
C ILE A 70 7.94 -2.16 10.18
N ILE A 71 8.04 -0.84 10.02
CA ILE A 71 8.83 -0.22 8.95
C ILE A 71 10.30 -0.61 9.06
N LEU A 72 10.89 -0.54 10.26
CA LEU A 72 12.27 -0.95 10.50
C LEU A 72 12.47 -2.43 10.18
N GLY A 73 11.54 -3.30 10.54
CA GLY A 73 11.58 -4.73 10.20
C GLY A 73 11.56 -4.96 8.68
N ILE A 74 10.67 -4.29 7.97
CA ILE A 74 10.57 -4.38 6.50
C ILE A 74 11.84 -3.87 5.83
N LEU A 75 12.36 -2.73 6.27
CA LEU A 75 13.62 -2.18 5.75
C LEU A 75 14.82 -3.08 6.08
N GLY A 76 14.83 -3.70 7.26
CA GLY A 76 15.88 -4.65 7.66
C GLY A 76 15.97 -5.87 6.74
N VAL A 77 14.82 -6.42 6.34
CA VAL A 77 14.79 -7.55 5.38
C VAL A 77 15.30 -7.14 4.00
N GLY A 78 14.97 -5.94 3.53
CA GLY A 78 15.39 -5.46 2.21
C GLY A 78 16.69 -4.64 2.19
N PHE A 79 17.39 -4.51 3.33
CA PHE A 79 18.51 -3.55 3.46
C PHE A 79 19.64 -3.78 2.46
N LEU A 80 20.03 -5.02 2.25
CA LEU A 80 21.15 -5.36 1.33
C LEU A 80 20.78 -5.02 -0.12
N GLU A 81 19.59 -5.36 -0.55
CA GLU A 81 19.12 -5.10 -1.91
C GLU A 81 18.84 -3.60 -2.13
N ILE A 82 18.27 -2.92 -1.16
CA ILE A 82 18.03 -1.48 -1.22
C ILE A 82 19.36 -0.72 -1.33
N SER A 83 20.38 -1.12 -0.58
CA SER A 83 21.72 -0.51 -0.65
C SER A 83 22.34 -0.67 -2.03
N GLN A 84 22.21 -1.82 -2.67
CA GLN A 84 22.69 -2.06 -4.04
C GLN A 84 21.98 -1.20 -5.07
N ILE A 85 20.67 -0.96 -4.90
CA ILE A 85 19.93 -0.04 -5.78
C ILE A 85 20.47 1.38 -5.66
N PHE A 86 20.67 1.89 -4.45
CA PHE A 86 21.24 3.23 -4.25
C PHE A 86 22.61 3.38 -4.91
N ILE A 87 23.47 2.36 -4.80
CA ILE A 87 24.77 2.34 -5.45
C ILE A 87 24.63 2.35 -6.99
N SER A 88 23.72 1.54 -7.53
CA SER A 88 23.47 1.44 -8.96
C SER A 88 22.88 2.72 -9.56
N LEU A 89 21.90 3.33 -8.88
CA LEU A 89 21.29 4.60 -9.27
C LEU A 89 22.33 5.73 -9.30
N ARG A 90 23.25 5.74 -8.32
CA ARG A 90 24.34 6.72 -8.27
C ARG A 90 25.34 6.57 -9.43
N LYS A 91 25.58 5.34 -9.91
CA LYS A 91 26.47 5.06 -11.04
C LYS A 91 25.84 5.41 -12.39
N THR A 92 24.54 5.16 -12.57
CA THR A 92 23.86 5.28 -13.88
C THR A 92 23.23 6.64 -14.13
N LYS A 93 23.24 7.59 -13.18
CA LYS A 93 22.51 8.88 -13.24
C LYS A 93 21.00 8.74 -13.58
N LYS A 94 20.44 7.55 -13.59
CA LYS A 94 18.99 7.33 -13.71
C LYS A 94 18.36 7.54 -12.33
N ILE A 95 17.67 8.65 -12.16
CA ILE A 95 17.09 9.08 -10.88
C ILE A 95 15.96 8.15 -10.42
N ILE A 96 15.21 7.55 -11.34
CA ILE A 96 14.12 6.61 -11.01
C ILE A 96 14.08 5.54 -12.10
N ASP A 97 14.23 4.27 -11.69
CA ASP A 97 13.93 3.14 -12.55
C ASP A 97 12.43 2.89 -12.60
N ARG A 98 11.91 2.46 -13.75
CA ARG A 98 10.47 2.15 -13.93
C ARG A 98 9.97 1.12 -12.93
N GLY A 99 10.80 0.19 -12.49
CA GLY A 99 10.47 -0.79 -11.46
C GLY A 99 10.20 -0.13 -10.10
N ILE A 100 11.05 0.80 -9.69
CA ILE A 100 10.87 1.56 -8.44
C ILE A 100 9.62 2.44 -8.50
N LEU A 101 9.38 3.12 -9.63
CA LEU A 101 8.17 3.93 -9.81
C LEU A 101 6.89 3.08 -9.64
N LEU A 102 6.83 1.91 -10.26
CA LEU A 102 5.71 0.99 -10.13
C LEU A 102 5.54 0.49 -8.69
N THR A 103 6.66 0.25 -8.00
CA THR A 103 6.66 -0.15 -6.58
C THR A 103 6.07 0.95 -5.69
N LEU A 104 6.42 2.21 -5.93
CA LEU A 104 5.85 3.35 -5.20
C LEU A 104 4.36 3.55 -5.53
N LEU A 105 3.95 3.38 -6.79
CA LEU A 105 2.55 3.39 -7.19
C LEU A 105 1.75 2.26 -6.50
N THR A 106 2.36 1.08 -6.34
CA THR A 106 1.77 -0.01 -5.56
C THR A 106 1.54 0.41 -4.10
N GLY A 107 2.53 1.05 -3.46
CA GLY A 107 2.38 1.58 -2.10
C GLY A 107 1.31 2.67 -1.99
N LEU A 108 1.21 3.54 -2.99
CA LEU A 108 0.16 4.56 -3.05
C LEU A 108 -1.24 3.93 -3.15
N THR A 109 -1.44 2.91 -3.99
CA THR A 109 -2.72 2.20 -4.07
C THR A 109 -3.06 1.50 -2.75
N ILE A 110 -2.07 0.93 -2.03
CA ILE A 110 -2.26 0.39 -0.67
C ILE A 110 -2.83 1.47 0.26
N ALA A 111 -2.23 2.65 0.27
CA ALA A 111 -2.70 3.74 1.13
C ALA A 111 -4.11 4.19 0.76
N CYS A 112 -4.42 4.33 -0.51
CA CYS A 112 -5.74 4.75 -0.98
C CYS A 112 -6.84 3.77 -0.59
N TYR A 113 -6.69 2.48 -0.91
CA TYR A 113 -7.73 1.52 -0.57
C TYR A 113 -7.88 1.34 0.95
N SER A 114 -6.78 1.38 1.72
CA SER A 114 -6.84 1.26 3.18
C SER A 114 -7.66 2.38 3.83
N LEU A 115 -7.56 3.62 3.34
CA LEU A 115 -8.37 4.74 3.84
C LEU A 115 -9.85 4.60 3.45
N ILE A 116 -10.12 4.13 2.23
CA ILE A 116 -11.49 3.89 1.76
C ILE A 116 -12.13 2.75 2.53
N ASP A 117 -11.40 1.66 2.76
CA ASP A 117 -11.86 0.50 3.53
C ASP A 117 -12.18 0.90 4.97
N LYS A 118 -11.33 1.72 5.57
CA LYS A 118 -11.61 2.27 6.90
C LYS A 118 -12.91 3.06 6.93
N LYS A 119 -13.13 3.93 5.96
CA LYS A 119 -14.38 4.68 5.86
C LYS A 119 -15.58 3.78 5.55
N GLY A 120 -15.39 2.80 4.67
CA GLY A 120 -16.43 1.83 4.30
C GLY A 120 -16.89 0.96 5.47
N SER A 121 -15.96 0.56 6.34
CA SER A 121 -16.25 -0.22 7.55
C SER A 121 -17.06 0.53 8.62
N TYR A 122 -17.17 1.85 8.54
CA TYR A 122 -18.09 2.64 9.37
C TYR A 122 -19.52 2.72 8.80
N GLU A 123 -19.68 2.53 7.49
CA GLU A 123 -20.97 2.65 6.79
C GLU A 123 -21.71 1.31 6.68
N VAL A 124 -20.98 0.21 6.66
CA VAL A 124 -21.49 -1.16 6.54
C VAL A 124 -20.86 -2.00 7.65
N ASP A 125 -21.54 -3.05 8.10
CA ASP A 125 -20.95 -4.00 9.05
C ASP A 125 -19.56 -4.42 8.57
N PRO A 126 -18.50 -4.29 9.41
CA PRO A 126 -17.12 -4.54 9.01
C PRO A 126 -16.88 -5.93 8.46
N PHE A 127 -17.61 -6.94 8.98
CA PHE A 127 -17.48 -8.32 8.53
C PHE A 127 -18.04 -8.48 7.10
N LEU A 128 -19.23 -7.93 6.84
CA LEU A 128 -19.83 -7.93 5.51
C LEU A 128 -19.00 -7.13 4.51
N TYR A 129 -18.45 -5.99 4.93
CA TYR A 129 -17.57 -5.17 4.08
C TYR A 129 -16.35 -5.95 3.61
N VAL A 130 -15.62 -6.55 4.53
CA VAL A 130 -14.42 -7.37 4.23
C VAL A 130 -14.80 -8.55 3.34
N PHE A 131 -15.93 -9.23 3.63
CA PHE A 131 -16.41 -10.36 2.83
C PHE A 131 -16.63 -9.97 1.37
N PHE A 132 -17.34 -8.85 1.11
CA PHE A 132 -17.59 -8.38 -0.26
C PHE A 132 -16.32 -7.95 -0.98
N VAL A 133 -15.41 -7.22 -0.30
CA VAL A 133 -14.13 -6.78 -0.88
C VAL A 133 -13.26 -7.97 -1.23
N GLN A 134 -13.16 -8.99 -0.36
CA GLN A 134 -12.34 -10.17 -0.61
C GLN A 134 -12.92 -11.06 -1.70
N THR A 135 -14.24 -11.29 -1.70
CA THR A 135 -14.91 -12.09 -2.74
C THR A 135 -14.73 -11.46 -4.12
N ALA A 136 -14.86 -10.15 -4.20
CA ALA A 136 -14.64 -9.41 -5.43
C ALA A 136 -13.17 -9.49 -5.90
N SER A 137 -12.20 -9.47 -4.98
CA SER A 137 -10.78 -9.59 -5.31
C SER A 137 -10.40 -10.98 -5.85
N ILE A 138 -11.04 -12.06 -5.37
CA ILE A 138 -10.82 -13.42 -5.85
C ILE A 138 -11.34 -13.61 -7.29
N GLY A 139 -12.43 -12.94 -7.65
CA GLY A 139 -13.01 -13.04 -8.99
C GLY A 139 -12.16 -12.40 -10.10
N VAL A 140 -11.05 -11.74 -9.76
CA VAL A 140 -10.15 -11.02 -10.68
C VAL A 140 -8.80 -11.74 -10.86
N LEU A 141 -8.48 -12.69 -10.01
CA LEU A 141 -7.30 -13.56 -10.10
C LEU A 141 -7.59 -14.78 -10.96
#